data_18891cdb2bfb6b9e8a63610171af3b1d
#
_entry.id   18891cdb2bfb6b9e8a63610171af3b1d
#
_cell.length_a   1.000
_cell.length_b   1.000
_cell.length_c   1.000
_cell.angle_alpha   90.00
_cell.angle_beta   90.00
_cell.angle_gamma   90.00
#
_symmetry.space_group_name_H-M   'P 1'
#
loop_
_entity.id
_entity.type
_entity.pdbx_description
1 polymer ?
#
loop_
_entity_poly.entity_id
_entity_poly.type
_entity_poly.pdbx_seq_one_letter_code
_entity_poly.pdbx_strand_id
1 'polypeptide(L)'
;MLKKKNIFEAKSWLFVLIFLIIFSGVSMAQEAVKDSEYLQKIALCKDISEKNPLQESNYFVPQDEKVVTWLRFSYDSPENFVLRWEWINPQGKLYYRGEVEMEAGSYSNYRTWYWIKIKSNYASQLPGEWKVKVYINDIFLAERDFFIVGHF
;
A
#
# COMPACT_ATOMS: atom_id res chain seq x y z
N MET A 1 -14.39 22.55 70.73
CA MET A 1 -13.19 22.42 69.90
C MET A 1 -13.51 21.58 68.70
N LEU A 2 -13.90 22.22 67.56
CA LEU A 2 -14.36 21.54 66.35
C LEU A 2 -13.17 21.28 65.42
N LYS A 3 -12.82 19.98 65.15
CA LYS A 3 -11.79 19.59 64.20
C LYS A 3 -12.27 19.87 62.77
N LYS A 4 -11.63 20.85 62.10
CA LYS A 4 -11.77 21.03 60.66
C LYS A 4 -11.19 19.80 59.94
N LYS A 5 -12.05 18.98 59.32
CA LYS A 5 -11.66 17.91 58.42
C LYS A 5 -11.18 18.53 57.13
N ASN A 6 -9.97 18.20 56.74
CA ASN A 6 -9.35 18.62 55.49
C ASN A 6 -10.08 18.03 54.29
N ILE A 7 -10.84 18.88 53.57
CA ILE A 7 -11.55 18.53 52.32
C ILE A 7 -10.60 18.56 51.11
N PHE A 8 -9.32 18.81 51.35
CA PHE A 8 -8.36 19.08 50.26
C PHE A 8 -7.76 17.83 49.58
N GLU A 9 -7.85 16.66 50.23
CA GLU A 9 -7.23 15.45 49.68
C GLU A 9 -8.10 14.67 48.70
N ALA A 10 -9.43 14.81 48.75
CA ALA A 10 -10.34 14.07 47.89
C ALA A 10 -10.40 14.56 46.43
N LYS A 11 -10.03 15.84 46.18
CA LYS A 11 -10.06 16.41 44.82
C LYS A 11 -8.87 16.03 43.98
N SER A 12 -7.73 15.74 44.58
CA SER A 12 -6.47 15.38 43.84
C SER A 12 -6.57 13.97 43.24
N TRP A 13 -7.23 13.06 43.88
CA TRP A 13 -7.38 11.67 43.38
C TRP A 13 -8.36 11.55 42.23
N LEU A 14 -9.35 12.42 42.15
CA LEU A 14 -10.33 12.43 41.07
C LEU A 14 -9.70 12.88 39.75
N PHE A 15 -8.78 13.82 39.79
CA PHE A 15 -8.03 14.29 38.59
C PHE A 15 -7.08 13.24 38.06
N VAL A 16 -6.42 12.45 38.90
CA VAL A 16 -5.53 11.37 38.49
C VAL A 16 -6.29 10.22 37.82
N LEU A 17 -7.50 9.90 38.32
CA LEU A 17 -8.35 8.86 37.70
C LEU A 17 -8.92 9.28 36.35
N ILE A 18 -9.27 10.56 36.16
CA ILE A 18 -9.74 11.06 34.85
C ILE A 18 -8.60 11.10 33.82
N PHE A 19 -7.36 11.37 34.24
CA PHE A 19 -6.21 11.39 33.33
C PHE A 19 -5.79 9.98 32.86
N LEU A 20 -6.05 8.93 33.66
CA LEU A 20 -5.76 7.55 33.28
C LEU A 20 -6.77 6.95 32.28
N ILE A 21 -7.99 7.50 32.19
CA ILE A 21 -9.02 7.01 31.26
C ILE A 21 -8.82 7.59 29.85
N ILE A 22 -8.13 8.74 29.71
CA ILE A 22 -7.90 9.38 28.40
C ILE A 22 -6.75 8.70 27.61
N PHE A 23 -5.93 7.87 28.27
CA PHE A 23 -4.83 7.12 27.65
C PHE A 23 -5.17 5.66 27.28
N SER A 24 -6.42 5.25 27.33
CA SER A 24 -6.90 4.07 26.62
C SER A 24 -6.83 4.41 25.13
N GLY A 25 -5.60 4.31 24.58
CA GLY A 25 -5.32 4.48 23.16
C GLY A 25 -6.31 3.62 22.39
N VAL A 26 -7.16 4.26 21.61
CA VAL A 26 -7.89 3.60 20.54
C VAL A 26 -6.81 3.05 19.62
N SER A 27 -6.43 1.78 19.84
CA SER A 27 -5.69 1.00 18.87
C SER A 27 -6.63 0.89 17.67
N MET A 28 -6.53 1.83 16.73
CA MET A 28 -7.10 1.64 15.41
C MET A 28 -6.32 0.46 14.84
N ALA A 29 -6.89 -0.73 14.98
CA ALA A 29 -6.48 -1.87 14.20
C ALA A 29 -6.61 -1.41 12.74
N GLN A 30 -5.49 -1.20 12.08
CA GLN A 30 -5.45 -0.89 10.67
C GLN A 30 -5.94 -2.15 9.98
N GLU A 31 -7.21 -2.13 9.56
CA GLU A 31 -7.83 -3.25 8.86
C GLU A 31 -7.01 -3.46 7.59
N ALA A 32 -6.38 -4.63 7.48
CA ALA A 32 -5.59 -4.96 6.30
C ALA A 32 -6.52 -4.92 5.08
N VAL A 33 -6.18 -4.08 4.11
CA VAL A 33 -6.96 -3.93 2.88
C VAL A 33 -6.96 -5.27 2.15
N LYS A 34 -8.15 -5.86 2.01
CA LYS A 34 -8.32 -7.18 1.39
C LYS A 34 -8.24 -7.06 -0.13
N ASP A 35 -7.45 -7.94 -0.74
CA ASP A 35 -7.39 -8.09 -2.19
C ASP A 35 -8.78 -8.48 -2.76
N SER A 36 -9.07 -8.02 -3.98
CA SER A 36 -10.31 -8.33 -4.68
C SER A 36 -10.40 -9.81 -5.06
N GLU A 37 -11.61 -10.34 -5.11
CA GLU A 37 -11.90 -11.70 -5.60
C GLU A 37 -11.50 -11.94 -7.07
N TYR A 38 -11.37 -10.88 -7.87
CA TYR A 38 -10.89 -10.98 -9.26
C TYR A 38 -9.39 -11.29 -9.35
N LEU A 39 -8.63 -11.03 -8.29
CA LEU A 39 -7.19 -11.21 -8.25
C LEU A 39 -6.81 -12.60 -7.73
N GLN A 40 -6.04 -13.37 -8.50
CA GLN A 40 -5.47 -14.65 -8.06
C GLN A 40 -4.07 -14.47 -7.45
N LYS A 41 -3.24 -13.59 -8.01
CA LYS A 41 -1.90 -13.29 -7.47
C LYS A 41 -1.45 -11.90 -7.89
N ILE A 42 -0.77 -11.21 -6.98
CA ILE A 42 0.03 -10.02 -7.25
C ILE A 42 1.45 -10.24 -6.71
N ALA A 43 2.44 -9.81 -7.46
CA ALA A 43 3.84 -9.87 -7.06
C ALA A 43 4.58 -8.60 -7.47
N LEU A 44 5.51 -8.17 -6.62
CA LEU A 44 6.52 -7.18 -6.95
C LEU A 44 7.79 -7.90 -7.35
N CYS A 45 8.43 -7.49 -8.43
CA CYS A 45 9.62 -8.16 -8.94
C CYS A 45 10.54 -7.18 -9.70
N LYS A 46 11.75 -7.65 -10.00
CA LYS A 46 12.75 -6.84 -10.73
C LYS A 46 12.61 -6.93 -12.24
N ASP A 47 12.06 -8.04 -12.74
CA ASP A 47 11.86 -8.25 -14.18
C ASP A 47 10.77 -9.31 -14.46
N ILE A 48 10.47 -9.52 -15.75
CA ILE A 48 9.54 -10.52 -16.26
C ILE A 48 10.28 -11.47 -17.20
N SER A 49 10.05 -12.77 -17.02
CA SER A 49 10.51 -13.80 -17.94
C SER A 49 9.35 -14.75 -18.27
N GLU A 50 9.10 -14.97 -19.57
CA GLU A 50 8.00 -15.85 -20.04
C GLU A 50 6.65 -15.52 -19.41
N LYS A 51 6.32 -14.23 -19.28
CA LYS A 51 5.10 -13.71 -18.63
C LYS A 51 5.01 -14.01 -17.12
N ASN A 52 6.09 -14.43 -16.46
CA ASN A 52 6.13 -14.70 -15.04
C ASN A 52 7.06 -13.69 -14.33
N PRO A 53 6.81 -13.40 -13.05
CA PRO A 53 7.68 -12.50 -12.28
C PRO A 53 9.05 -13.17 -12.07
N LEU A 54 10.10 -12.38 -12.29
CA LEU A 54 11.49 -12.77 -12.06
C LEU A 54 12.07 -11.94 -10.91
N GLN A 55 12.72 -12.60 -9.95
CA GLN A 55 13.31 -11.97 -8.75
C GLN A 55 12.24 -11.19 -7.96
N GLU A 56 11.25 -11.92 -7.45
CA GLU A 56 10.24 -11.34 -6.55
C GLU A 56 10.92 -10.72 -5.32
N SER A 57 10.57 -9.48 -4.97
CA SER A 57 11.14 -8.72 -3.85
C SER A 57 10.22 -7.57 -3.45
N ASN A 58 10.22 -7.26 -2.15
CA ASN A 58 9.64 -6.02 -1.62
C ASN A 58 10.73 -4.96 -1.33
N TYR A 59 12.00 -5.25 -1.64
CA TYR A 59 13.13 -4.34 -1.44
C TYR A 59 13.89 -4.15 -2.74
N PHE A 60 14.13 -2.89 -3.09
CA PHE A 60 14.80 -2.47 -4.30
C PHE A 60 15.94 -1.51 -3.95
N VAL A 61 16.99 -1.55 -4.75
CA VAL A 61 18.14 -0.65 -4.60
C VAL A 61 18.19 0.34 -5.77
N PRO A 62 18.87 1.49 -5.64
CA PRO A 62 18.97 2.49 -6.71
C PRO A 62 19.56 1.97 -8.02
N GLN A 63 20.31 0.85 -7.97
CA GLN A 63 20.92 0.19 -9.13
C GLN A 63 19.95 -0.75 -9.85
N ASP A 64 18.83 -1.13 -9.25
CA ASP A 64 17.80 -1.92 -9.93
C ASP A 64 17.18 -1.09 -11.05
N GLU A 65 16.96 -1.70 -12.21
CA GLU A 65 16.42 -0.99 -13.38
C GLU A 65 15.01 -0.46 -13.13
N LYS A 66 14.17 -1.27 -12.48
CA LYS A 66 12.73 -1.01 -12.32
C LYS A 66 12.13 -1.76 -11.15
N VAL A 67 10.94 -1.31 -10.70
CA VAL A 67 10.00 -2.11 -9.90
C VAL A 67 8.85 -2.50 -10.80
N VAL A 68 8.59 -3.77 -10.93
CA VAL A 68 7.48 -4.33 -11.71
C VAL A 68 6.39 -4.80 -10.76
N THR A 69 5.15 -4.42 -11.03
CA THR A 69 3.95 -5.00 -10.39
C THR A 69 3.30 -5.95 -11.37
N TRP A 70 3.41 -7.23 -11.10
CA TRP A 70 2.86 -8.31 -11.91
C TRP A 70 1.55 -8.81 -11.29
N LEU A 71 0.56 -9.09 -12.15
CA LEU A 71 -0.77 -9.55 -11.77
C LEU A 71 -1.16 -10.83 -12.52
N ARG A 72 -1.90 -11.69 -11.83
CA ARG A 72 -2.72 -12.73 -12.43
C ARG A 72 -4.15 -12.55 -11.92
N PHE A 73 -5.09 -12.35 -12.87
CA PHE A 73 -6.47 -12.05 -12.53
C PHE A 73 -7.44 -12.77 -13.48
N SER A 74 -8.70 -12.85 -13.07
CA SER A 74 -9.84 -13.30 -13.90
C SER A 74 -10.93 -12.24 -13.84
N TYR A 75 -11.42 -11.85 -15.01
CA TYR A 75 -12.44 -10.83 -15.11
C TYR A 75 -13.22 -10.98 -16.41
N ASP A 76 -14.54 -10.91 -16.33
CA ASP A 76 -15.45 -10.94 -17.49
C ASP A 76 -16.05 -9.55 -17.67
N SER A 77 -15.91 -9.00 -18.86
CA SER A 77 -16.47 -7.66 -19.17
C SER A 77 -17.14 -7.67 -20.53
N PRO A 78 -18.40 -7.19 -20.61
CA PRO A 78 -19.09 -6.98 -21.88
C PRO A 78 -18.58 -5.76 -22.63
N GLU A 79 -17.81 -4.89 -21.97
CA GLU A 79 -17.27 -3.64 -22.52
C GLU A 79 -15.76 -3.57 -22.29
N ASN A 80 -15.10 -2.70 -23.07
CA ASN A 80 -13.69 -2.39 -22.83
C ASN A 80 -13.50 -1.83 -21.42
N PHE A 81 -12.37 -2.15 -20.81
CA PHE A 81 -12.03 -1.73 -19.47
C PHE A 81 -10.58 -1.30 -19.36
N VAL A 82 -10.23 -0.62 -18.29
CA VAL A 82 -8.89 -0.11 -18.04
C VAL A 82 -8.31 -0.76 -16.79
N LEU A 83 -7.12 -1.34 -16.92
CA LEU A 83 -6.26 -1.66 -15.80
C LEU A 83 -5.42 -0.44 -15.45
N ARG A 84 -5.41 -0.03 -14.19
CA ARG A 84 -4.70 1.15 -13.71
C ARG A 84 -3.80 0.81 -12.53
N TRP A 85 -2.55 1.28 -12.59
CA TRP A 85 -1.58 1.22 -11.50
C TRP A 85 -1.28 2.64 -11.01
N GLU A 86 -1.36 2.84 -9.71
CA GLU A 86 -1.03 4.10 -9.05
C GLU A 86 0.15 3.88 -8.10
N TRP A 87 1.27 4.52 -8.40
CA TRP A 87 2.49 4.45 -7.62
C TRP A 87 2.57 5.65 -6.70
N ILE A 88 2.66 5.41 -5.39
CA ILE A 88 2.65 6.42 -4.35
C ILE A 88 4.03 6.43 -3.70
N ASN A 89 4.65 7.61 -3.65
CA ASN A 89 5.98 7.79 -3.11
C ASN A 89 6.00 7.82 -1.57
N PRO A 90 7.19 7.81 -0.92
CA PRO A 90 7.30 7.85 0.55
C PRO A 90 6.68 9.07 1.23
N GLN A 91 6.39 10.14 0.48
CA GLN A 91 5.68 11.32 1.00
C GLN A 91 4.15 11.20 0.89
N GLY A 92 3.62 10.03 0.47
CA GLY A 92 2.19 9.81 0.27
C GLY A 92 1.61 10.47 -0.97
N LYS A 93 2.45 10.91 -1.92
CA LYS A 93 2.00 11.58 -3.15
C LYS A 93 1.98 10.59 -4.32
N LEU A 94 1.00 10.76 -5.20
CA LEU A 94 0.98 10.05 -6.48
C LEU A 94 2.24 10.43 -7.28
N TYR A 95 3.09 9.44 -7.52
CA TYR A 95 4.31 9.58 -8.29
C TYR A 95 4.07 9.32 -9.79
N TYR A 96 3.35 8.24 -10.08
CA TYR A 96 3.04 7.83 -11.45
C TYR A 96 1.73 7.06 -11.51
N ARG A 97 1.01 7.23 -12.63
CA ARG A 97 -0.17 6.44 -12.98
C ARG A 97 0.06 5.80 -14.34
N GLY A 98 0.01 4.47 -14.39
CA GLY A 98 0.05 3.70 -15.63
C GLY A 98 -1.32 3.10 -15.91
N GLU A 99 -1.70 3.06 -17.19
CA GLU A 99 -2.98 2.52 -17.63
C GLU A 99 -2.78 1.61 -18.84
N VAL A 100 -3.55 0.52 -18.89
CA VAL A 100 -3.62 -0.40 -20.03
C VAL A 100 -5.08 -0.61 -20.37
N GLU A 101 -5.46 -0.25 -21.60
CA GLU A 101 -6.78 -0.54 -22.14
C GLU A 101 -6.88 -2.03 -22.50
N MET A 102 -7.97 -2.64 -22.08
CA MET A 102 -8.30 -4.03 -22.34
C MET A 102 -9.61 -4.09 -23.13
N GLU A 103 -9.66 -4.98 -24.12
CA GLU A 103 -10.86 -5.18 -24.88
C GLU A 103 -11.93 -5.93 -24.07
N ALA A 104 -13.21 -5.78 -24.47
CA ALA A 104 -14.31 -6.59 -23.93
C ALA A 104 -14.02 -8.09 -24.12
N GLY A 105 -14.35 -8.90 -23.12
CA GLY A 105 -14.10 -10.33 -23.19
C GLY A 105 -14.00 -11.02 -21.85
N SER A 106 -13.74 -12.30 -21.89
CA SER A 106 -13.51 -13.16 -20.72
C SER A 106 -12.03 -13.42 -20.54
N TYR A 107 -11.50 -13.01 -19.40
CA TYR A 107 -10.11 -13.17 -19.01
C TYR A 107 -10.03 -14.20 -17.87
N SER A 108 -9.37 -15.31 -18.10
CA SER A 108 -9.18 -16.35 -17.10
C SER A 108 -7.69 -16.55 -16.82
N ASN A 109 -7.27 -16.36 -15.57
CA ASN A 109 -5.86 -16.43 -15.17
C ASN A 109 -4.93 -15.57 -16.04
N TYR A 110 -5.43 -14.43 -16.50
CA TYR A 110 -4.68 -13.53 -17.38
C TYR A 110 -3.52 -12.89 -16.64
N ARG A 111 -2.36 -12.79 -17.29
CA ARG A 111 -1.13 -12.25 -16.72
C ARG A 111 -0.83 -10.92 -17.37
N THR A 112 -0.59 -9.92 -16.55
CA THR A 112 -0.20 -8.58 -16.99
C THR A 112 0.70 -7.93 -15.96
N TRP A 113 1.35 -6.84 -16.33
CA TRP A 113 2.27 -6.11 -15.47
C TRP A 113 2.42 -4.67 -15.92
N TYR A 114 2.85 -3.84 -14.97
CA TYR A 114 3.31 -2.49 -15.22
C TYR A 114 4.51 -2.18 -14.33
N TRP A 115 5.30 -1.16 -14.66
CA TRP A 115 6.52 -0.84 -13.91
C TRP A 115 6.79 0.65 -13.83
N ILE A 116 7.61 1.04 -12.82
CA ILE A 116 8.31 2.32 -12.77
C ILE A 116 9.81 2.07 -12.85
N LYS A 117 10.52 2.99 -13.50
CA LYS A 117 11.98 2.96 -13.60
C LYS A 117 12.59 3.50 -12.30
N ILE A 118 13.63 2.83 -11.78
CA ILE A 118 14.40 3.28 -10.63
C ILE A 118 15.74 3.87 -11.07
N LYS A 119 16.59 3.06 -11.68
CA LYS A 119 17.96 3.42 -12.06
C LYS A 119 17.99 4.66 -12.94
N SER A 120 18.82 5.62 -12.56
CA SER A 120 18.95 6.91 -13.25
C SER A 120 17.63 7.68 -13.40
N ASN A 121 16.68 7.46 -12.48
CA ASN A 121 15.41 8.15 -12.46
C ASN A 121 15.17 8.77 -11.08
N TYR A 122 14.22 9.71 -11.00
CA TYR A 122 13.88 10.40 -9.76
C TYR A 122 13.45 9.46 -8.62
N ALA A 123 12.85 8.31 -8.94
CA ALA A 123 12.50 7.30 -7.94
C ALA A 123 13.70 6.82 -7.11
N SER A 124 14.90 6.72 -7.70
CA SER A 124 16.13 6.35 -6.96
C SER A 124 16.56 7.38 -5.92
N GLN A 125 16.05 8.61 -6.01
CA GLN A 125 16.33 9.72 -5.08
C GLN A 125 15.29 9.85 -3.96
N LEU A 126 14.27 8.99 -3.97
CA LEU A 126 13.20 8.96 -2.98
C LEU A 126 13.24 7.64 -2.19
N PRO A 127 14.26 7.45 -1.32
CA PRO A 127 14.33 6.25 -0.48
C PRO A 127 13.19 6.23 0.53
N GLY A 128 12.75 5.04 0.89
CA GLY A 128 11.69 4.82 1.86
C GLY A 128 10.62 3.87 1.38
N GLU A 129 9.49 3.90 2.07
CA GLU A 129 8.35 3.05 1.80
C GLU A 129 7.49 3.63 0.67
N TRP A 130 7.30 2.82 -0.35
CA TRP A 130 6.44 3.09 -1.50
C TRP A 130 5.22 2.19 -1.47
N LYS A 131 4.17 2.60 -2.17
CA LYS A 131 2.96 1.81 -2.34
C LYS A 131 2.53 1.79 -3.80
N VAL A 132 2.06 0.65 -4.29
CA VAL A 132 1.35 0.54 -5.55
C VAL A 132 -0.06 0.05 -5.31
N LYS A 133 -1.03 0.73 -5.92
CA LYS A 133 -2.45 0.35 -5.93
C LYS A 133 -2.85 -0.02 -7.34
N VAL A 134 -3.68 -1.05 -7.48
CA VAL A 134 -4.14 -1.54 -8.78
C VAL A 134 -5.65 -1.58 -8.82
N TYR A 135 -6.21 -1.21 -9.97
CA TYR A 135 -7.65 -1.11 -10.21
C TYR A 135 -8.03 -1.71 -11.56
N ILE A 136 -9.27 -2.24 -11.66
CA ILE A 136 -10.00 -2.44 -12.92
C ILE A 136 -11.08 -1.35 -12.98
N ASN A 137 -10.99 -0.42 -13.93
CA ASN A 137 -11.78 0.81 -13.92
C ASN A 137 -11.64 1.48 -12.54
N ASP A 138 -12.74 1.59 -11.77
CA ASP A 138 -12.76 2.12 -10.41
C ASP A 138 -12.83 1.04 -9.32
N ILE A 139 -12.80 -0.25 -9.71
CA ILE A 139 -12.80 -1.38 -8.78
C ILE A 139 -11.38 -1.59 -8.27
N PHE A 140 -11.19 -1.44 -6.96
CA PHE A 140 -9.92 -1.74 -6.30
C PHE A 140 -9.59 -3.24 -6.40
N LEU A 141 -8.38 -3.57 -6.87
CA LEU A 141 -7.90 -4.96 -6.93
C LEU A 141 -6.99 -5.31 -5.75
N ALA A 142 -5.96 -4.53 -5.54
CA ALA A 142 -4.97 -4.77 -4.50
C ALA A 142 -4.07 -3.55 -4.26
N GLU A 143 -3.35 -3.58 -3.13
CA GLU A 143 -2.18 -2.72 -2.91
C GLU A 143 -1.01 -3.53 -2.38
N ARG A 144 0.21 -3.07 -2.66
CA ARG A 144 1.46 -3.63 -2.10
C ARG A 144 2.42 -2.52 -1.73
N ASP A 145 3.03 -2.72 -0.59
CA ASP A 145 4.12 -1.85 -0.11
C ASP A 145 5.47 -2.43 -0.52
N PHE A 146 6.42 -1.55 -0.80
CA PHE A 146 7.80 -1.91 -1.09
C PHE A 146 8.74 -0.79 -0.65
N PHE A 147 10.02 -1.10 -0.56
CA PHE A 147 11.05 -0.16 -0.14
C PHE A 147 12.06 0.06 -1.26
N ILE A 148 12.38 1.32 -1.53
CA ILE A 148 13.60 1.70 -2.25
C ILE A 148 14.62 2.12 -1.21
N VAL A 149 15.73 1.37 -1.13
CA VAL A 149 16.80 1.63 -0.15
C VAL A 149 17.63 2.83 -0.61
N GLY A 150 18.06 3.67 0.33
CA GLY A 150 18.92 4.81 0.03
C GLY A 150 20.32 4.40 -0.45
N HIS A 151 21.03 5.34 -1.05
CA HIS A 151 22.47 5.19 -1.30
C HIS A 151 23.22 5.13 0.04
N PHE A 152 24.07 4.15 0.21
CA PHE A 152 25.03 4.05 1.31
C PHE A 152 26.33 4.74 0.92
#